data_8f2f405c694a0152906d2a928cd3c981
#
_entry.id   8f2f405c694a0152906d2a928cd3c981
#
_cell.length_a   1.000
_cell.length_b   1.000
_cell.length_c   1.000
_cell.angle_alpha   90.00
_cell.angle_beta   90.00
_cell.angle_gamma   90.00
#
_symmetry.space_group_name_H-M   'P 1'
#
loop_
_entity.id
_entity.type
_entity.pdbx_description
1 polymer ?
#
loop_
_entity_poly.entity_id
_entity_poly.type
_entity_poly.pdbx_seq_one_letter_code
_entity_poly.pdbx_strand_id
1 'polypeptide(L)'
;MPRSSTARHARLFVLLTFTATSWGQTVPNAGLQYLENVLIPNWTTSGSTQANFDLFYFNPATRIMYVADRTNHSVTAIDTRANVAIGSMAVPGNPSTNGVLVALDLQQLVVTDGKANAYVWDLRLPGSGPDTYVIPNITGGTDAMEYDPLNQTVYLINGTAPYYITGINLAYKKITTQLALPTSPELNAFNPNDGLIYQVTTDNDNKNQGAGVIVYDPVANAIVTTYLTPNCVGHGIAIDPVSNVALIGCGTNQGQVMMNLKDGTILKQFADVTGTDLLVFNPNNRRFYTGSSGNQSTTTGCSADSTKAMPIVGVFEAPLVGGVPVAKMDGVVCVGRGAKVGIDPTQNMLYVGSRQYPVEPASNTTGAPGVQLFADPAPAQPLTTQSNAVLKSVGSATAQGTVRMSVVGRHIRLSATPTGVTGTSALMVVTTTVGNETIPCAVNKPAATAICGGNLLGDPLIGGVATLAVDGAPVARGTIVAGSGS
;
A
#
# COMPACT_ATOMS: atom_id res chain seq x y z
N MET A 1 -78.72 -46.45 29.50
CA MET A 1 -77.82 -45.46 30.07
C MET A 1 -76.42 -45.85 29.67
N PRO A 2 -75.76 -45.17 28.73
CA PRO A 2 -74.38 -45.54 28.30
C PRO A 2 -73.32 -44.74 29.10
N ARG A 3 -72.26 -45.43 29.47
CA ARG A 3 -71.07 -44.88 30.14
C ARG A 3 -70.19 -44.23 29.16
N SER A 4 -69.79 -42.97 29.40
CA SER A 4 -68.78 -42.26 28.66
C SER A 4 -67.38 -42.66 29.11
N SER A 5 -66.54 -43.16 28.22
CA SER A 5 -65.15 -43.40 28.45
C SER A 5 -64.33 -42.19 27.96
N THR A 6 -63.75 -41.49 28.90
CA THR A 6 -62.77 -40.40 28.61
C THR A 6 -61.40 -40.99 28.30
N ALA A 7 -61.02 -41.00 27.06
CA ALA A 7 -59.66 -41.33 26.64
C ALA A 7 -58.73 -40.13 26.95
N ARG A 8 -57.76 -40.35 27.86
CA ARG A 8 -56.67 -39.40 28.13
C ARG A 8 -55.59 -39.58 27.07
N HIS A 9 -55.44 -38.59 26.23
CA HIS A 9 -54.28 -38.51 25.30
C HIS A 9 -53.09 -38.03 26.08
N ALA A 10 -52.06 -38.89 26.31
CA ALA A 10 -50.77 -38.57 26.79
C ALA A 10 -49.99 -37.98 25.61
N ARG A 11 -49.70 -36.67 25.62
CA ARG A 11 -48.79 -36.05 24.68
C ARG A 11 -47.35 -36.32 25.13
N LEU A 12 -46.67 -37.16 24.38
CA LEU A 12 -45.23 -37.40 24.51
C LEU A 12 -44.49 -36.14 23.98
N PHE A 13 -43.91 -35.32 24.88
CA PHE A 13 -42.96 -34.27 24.51
C PHE A 13 -41.61 -34.91 24.30
N VAL A 14 -41.17 -35.08 23.04
CA VAL A 14 -39.79 -35.39 22.71
C VAL A 14 -39.00 -34.10 22.80
N LEU A 15 -38.21 -33.98 23.85
CA LEU A 15 -37.21 -32.90 23.97
C LEU A 15 -36.03 -33.24 23.04
N LEU A 16 -36.03 -32.68 21.84
CA LEU A 16 -34.86 -32.66 20.97
C LEU A 16 -33.85 -31.67 21.55
N THR A 17 -32.88 -32.16 22.31
CA THR A 17 -31.68 -31.40 22.64
C THR A 17 -30.84 -31.26 21.39
N PHE A 18 -30.95 -30.13 20.71
CA PHE A 18 -29.96 -29.71 19.73
C PHE A 18 -28.68 -29.38 20.48
N THR A 19 -27.73 -30.30 20.50
CA THR A 19 -26.32 -29.94 20.73
C THR A 19 -25.91 -29.09 19.55
N ALA A 20 -25.88 -27.78 19.73
CA ALA A 20 -25.22 -26.90 18.81
C ALA A 20 -23.73 -27.24 18.89
N THR A 21 -23.28 -28.12 18.02
CA THR A 21 -21.85 -28.14 17.66
C THR A 21 -21.58 -26.80 17.04
N SER A 22 -20.89 -25.94 17.77
CA SER A 22 -20.29 -24.73 17.21
C SER A 22 -19.29 -25.21 16.15
N TRP A 23 -19.74 -25.28 14.92
CA TRP A 23 -18.85 -25.35 13.78
C TRP A 23 -18.11 -24.02 13.81
N GLY A 24 -16.86 -24.05 14.22
CA GLY A 24 -15.99 -22.89 14.11
C GLY A 24 -16.11 -22.39 12.68
N GLN A 25 -16.58 -21.15 12.52
CA GLN A 25 -16.76 -20.55 11.22
C GLN A 25 -15.36 -20.41 10.63
N THR A 26 -14.98 -21.34 9.75
CA THR A 26 -13.70 -21.28 9.05
C THR A 26 -13.74 -20.06 8.14
N VAL A 27 -12.69 -19.24 8.23
CA VAL A 27 -12.52 -18.10 7.34
C VAL A 27 -12.51 -18.61 5.89
N PRO A 28 -13.26 -18.00 4.98
CA PRO A 28 -13.33 -18.46 3.59
C PRO A 28 -11.97 -18.33 2.90
N ASN A 29 -11.74 -19.14 1.88
CA ASN A 29 -10.62 -18.95 0.95
C ASN A 29 -10.89 -17.67 0.14
N ALA A 30 -9.89 -16.79 0.03
CA ALA A 30 -10.00 -15.52 -0.69
C ALA A 30 -10.13 -15.66 -2.21
N GLY A 31 -10.01 -16.87 -2.74
CA GLY A 31 -10.12 -17.14 -4.18
C GLY A 31 -8.90 -16.72 -4.99
N LEU A 32 -7.81 -16.29 -4.37
CA LEU A 32 -6.56 -16.00 -5.05
C LEU A 32 -6.01 -17.27 -5.72
N GLN A 33 -5.63 -17.15 -6.99
CA GLN A 33 -5.12 -18.27 -7.77
C GLN A 33 -3.59 -18.23 -7.79
N TYR A 34 -2.96 -19.23 -7.17
CA TYR A 34 -1.52 -19.40 -7.28
C TYR A 34 -1.13 -19.72 -8.72
N LEU A 35 -0.12 -19.05 -9.26
CA LEU A 35 0.36 -19.23 -10.62
C LEU A 35 1.73 -19.90 -10.65
N GLU A 36 2.71 -19.28 -10.01
CA GLU A 36 4.11 -19.69 -10.08
C GLU A 36 4.96 -19.10 -8.96
N ASN A 37 6.21 -19.49 -8.89
CA ASN A 37 7.22 -18.93 -8.00
C ASN A 37 8.37 -18.34 -8.83
N VAL A 38 8.58 -17.03 -8.74
CA VAL A 38 9.75 -16.36 -9.31
C VAL A 38 10.95 -16.63 -8.44
N LEU A 39 11.94 -17.32 -8.99
CA LEU A 39 13.19 -17.58 -8.30
C LEU A 39 14.07 -16.33 -8.30
N ILE A 40 14.56 -15.98 -7.13
CA ILE A 40 15.53 -14.89 -6.97
C ILE A 40 16.92 -15.49 -6.86
N PRO A 41 17.87 -15.10 -7.71
CA PRO A 41 19.24 -15.60 -7.63
C PRO A 41 19.86 -15.40 -6.24
N ASN A 42 20.61 -16.38 -5.79
CA ASN A 42 21.30 -16.41 -4.49
C ASN A 42 20.43 -16.44 -3.23
N TRP A 43 19.10 -16.51 -3.36
CA TRP A 43 18.26 -16.85 -2.22
C TRP A 43 18.41 -18.34 -1.88
N THR A 44 18.73 -18.66 -0.64
CA THR A 44 18.97 -20.04 -0.18
C THR A 44 18.05 -20.44 0.96
N THR A 45 17.82 -21.75 1.11
CA THR A 45 17.00 -22.32 2.18
C THR A 45 17.82 -22.92 3.32
N SER A 46 19.15 -23.02 3.17
CA SER A 46 20.01 -23.76 4.11
C SER A 46 20.78 -22.86 5.08
N GLY A 47 20.79 -23.26 6.34
CA GLY A 47 21.62 -22.67 7.38
C GLY A 47 21.16 -21.28 7.85
N SER A 48 22.13 -20.46 8.28
CA SER A 48 21.90 -19.10 8.74
C SER A 48 21.61 -18.09 7.61
N THR A 49 21.66 -18.52 6.37
CA THR A 49 21.48 -17.70 5.15
C THR A 49 20.13 -17.94 4.48
N GLN A 50 19.06 -17.95 5.26
CA GLN A 50 17.72 -17.96 4.69
C GLN A 50 17.47 -16.66 3.91
N ALA A 51 16.76 -16.75 2.77
CA ALA A 51 16.30 -15.58 2.03
C ALA A 51 15.64 -14.60 2.98
N ASN A 52 16.06 -13.35 2.90
CA ASN A 52 15.50 -12.25 3.68
C ASN A 52 15.26 -11.06 2.76
N PHE A 53 14.06 -10.56 2.77
CA PHE A 53 13.59 -9.47 1.94
C PHE A 53 12.61 -8.63 2.75
N ASP A 54 12.31 -7.43 2.26
CA ASP A 54 11.41 -6.53 2.93
C ASP A 54 10.39 -5.93 1.95
N LEU A 55 10.34 -4.62 1.81
CA LEU A 55 9.35 -3.92 1.03
C LEU A 55 9.42 -4.26 -0.47
N PHE A 56 8.25 -4.24 -1.08
CA PHE A 56 8.04 -4.40 -2.51
C PHE A 56 7.41 -3.12 -3.07
N TYR A 57 7.84 -2.67 -4.22
CA TYR A 57 7.25 -1.54 -4.91
C TYR A 57 7.15 -1.74 -6.41
N PHE A 58 5.98 -1.52 -6.98
CA PHE A 58 5.71 -1.68 -8.41
C PHE A 58 5.81 -0.35 -9.17
N ASN A 59 6.56 -0.35 -10.27
CA ASN A 59 6.60 0.76 -11.22
C ASN A 59 5.73 0.45 -12.44
N PRO A 60 4.54 1.05 -12.58
CA PRO A 60 3.63 0.76 -13.69
C PRO A 60 4.18 1.23 -15.05
N ALA A 61 5.03 2.27 -15.07
CA ALA A 61 5.60 2.78 -16.32
C ALA A 61 6.58 1.79 -16.96
N THR A 62 7.35 1.07 -16.15
CA THR A 62 8.33 0.08 -16.64
C THR A 62 7.87 -1.35 -16.51
N ARG A 63 6.79 -1.61 -15.76
CA ARG A 63 6.29 -2.94 -15.41
C ARG A 63 7.33 -3.75 -14.62
N ILE A 64 8.02 -3.08 -13.72
CA ILE A 64 9.03 -3.69 -12.85
C ILE A 64 8.55 -3.63 -11.40
N MET A 65 8.58 -4.79 -10.73
CA MET A 65 8.48 -4.89 -9.28
C MET A 65 9.89 -4.82 -8.69
N TYR A 66 10.13 -3.84 -7.84
CA TYR A 66 11.35 -3.70 -7.07
C TYR A 66 11.19 -4.35 -5.71
N VAL A 67 12.18 -5.13 -5.29
CA VAL A 67 12.18 -5.88 -4.02
C VAL A 67 13.39 -5.48 -3.20
N ALA A 68 13.17 -5.04 -1.97
CA ALA A 68 14.25 -4.82 -1.01
C ALA A 68 14.83 -6.18 -0.60
N ASP A 69 15.98 -6.52 -1.15
CA ASP A 69 16.62 -7.83 -1.01
C ASP A 69 17.74 -7.78 0.02
N ARG A 70 17.40 -8.07 1.27
CA ARG A 70 18.35 -8.09 2.39
C ARG A 70 19.40 -9.20 2.24
N THR A 71 19.08 -10.29 1.55
CA THR A 71 19.99 -11.42 1.34
C THR A 71 21.15 -11.05 0.45
N ASN A 72 20.85 -10.34 -0.64
CA ASN A 72 21.82 -9.95 -1.65
C ASN A 72 22.31 -8.51 -1.45
N HIS A 73 21.88 -7.82 -0.38
CA HIS A 73 22.23 -6.41 -0.10
C HIS A 73 21.96 -5.49 -1.30
N SER A 74 20.82 -5.68 -1.93
CA SER A 74 20.50 -5.06 -3.20
C SER A 74 19.01 -4.77 -3.33
N VAL A 75 18.62 -4.12 -4.40
CA VAL A 75 17.25 -4.09 -4.88
C VAL A 75 17.15 -5.04 -6.07
N THR A 76 16.37 -6.09 -5.92
CA THR A 76 16.10 -7.03 -7.02
C THR A 76 14.94 -6.50 -7.87
N ALA A 77 15.11 -6.54 -9.20
CA ALA A 77 14.11 -6.13 -10.18
C ALA A 77 13.46 -7.36 -10.83
N ILE A 78 12.13 -7.41 -10.81
CA ILE A 78 11.32 -8.46 -11.44
C ILE A 78 10.50 -7.81 -12.57
N ASP A 79 10.66 -8.29 -13.80
CA ASP A 79 9.77 -7.92 -14.92
C ASP A 79 8.42 -8.63 -14.72
N THR A 80 7.36 -7.86 -14.46
CA THR A 80 6.03 -8.41 -14.18
C THR A 80 5.29 -8.88 -15.43
N ARG A 81 5.78 -8.57 -16.62
CA ARG A 81 5.21 -9.11 -17.88
C ARG A 81 5.64 -10.56 -18.13
N ALA A 82 6.87 -10.88 -17.74
CA ALA A 82 7.47 -12.20 -17.91
C ALA A 82 7.58 -13.00 -16.61
N ASN A 83 7.33 -12.37 -15.47
CA ASN A 83 7.46 -12.93 -14.12
C ASN A 83 8.86 -13.49 -13.86
N VAL A 84 9.88 -12.75 -14.23
CA VAL A 84 11.29 -13.17 -14.05
C VAL A 84 12.11 -12.09 -13.37
N ALA A 85 13.05 -12.51 -12.51
CA ALA A 85 14.06 -11.60 -12.00
C ALA A 85 15.03 -11.23 -13.14
N ILE A 86 15.13 -9.95 -13.45
CA ILE A 86 15.93 -9.42 -14.57
C ILE A 86 17.26 -8.83 -14.14
N GLY A 87 17.49 -8.65 -12.86
CA GLY A 87 18.74 -8.14 -12.32
C GLY A 87 18.60 -7.58 -10.92
N SER A 88 19.70 -7.04 -10.42
CA SER A 88 19.73 -6.37 -9.11
C SER A 88 20.63 -5.14 -9.14
N MET A 89 20.30 -4.16 -8.31
CA MET A 89 21.11 -2.96 -8.06
C MET A 89 21.72 -3.07 -6.68
N ALA A 90 23.05 -3.17 -6.62
CA ALA A 90 23.78 -3.21 -5.35
C ALA A 90 23.65 -1.87 -4.62
N VAL A 91 23.38 -1.94 -3.32
CA VAL A 91 23.34 -0.74 -2.46
C VAL A 91 24.75 -0.44 -1.95
N PRO A 92 25.24 0.81 -2.05
CA PRO A 92 26.59 1.17 -1.63
C PRO A 92 26.86 0.79 -0.17
N GLY A 93 28.04 0.23 0.09
CA GLY A 93 28.42 -0.20 1.44
C GLY A 93 27.84 -1.54 1.90
N ASN A 94 27.11 -2.24 1.01
CA ASN A 94 26.56 -3.58 1.27
C ASN A 94 25.71 -3.67 2.56
N PRO A 95 24.76 -2.75 2.78
CA PRO A 95 23.91 -2.76 3.97
C PRO A 95 22.74 -3.73 3.83
N SER A 96 22.00 -3.92 4.92
CA SER A 96 20.67 -4.53 4.85
C SER A 96 19.70 -3.58 4.13
N THR A 97 19.11 -4.02 3.02
CA THR A 97 18.13 -3.22 2.26
C THR A 97 16.75 -3.37 2.89
N ASN A 98 16.17 -2.30 3.40
CA ASN A 98 14.88 -2.31 4.08
C ASN A 98 13.75 -1.78 3.20
N GLY A 99 13.72 -0.48 2.98
CA GLY A 99 12.69 0.16 2.20
C GLY A 99 13.02 0.26 0.72
N VAL A 100 12.00 0.17 -0.11
CA VAL A 100 12.07 0.47 -1.55
C VAL A 100 10.80 1.17 -1.99
N LEU A 101 10.94 2.24 -2.77
CA LEU A 101 9.82 3.04 -3.28
C LEU A 101 10.21 3.71 -4.60
N VAL A 102 9.27 3.88 -5.52
CA VAL A 102 9.47 4.67 -6.75
C VAL A 102 8.63 5.93 -6.73
N ALA A 103 9.28 7.09 -6.80
CA ALA A 103 8.62 8.36 -7.10
C ALA A 103 8.26 8.37 -8.59
N LEU A 104 7.01 8.00 -8.90
CA LEU A 104 6.58 7.66 -10.27
C LEU A 104 6.68 8.84 -11.24
N ASP A 105 6.35 10.05 -10.80
CA ASP A 105 6.44 11.26 -11.60
C ASP A 105 7.87 11.70 -11.90
N LEU A 106 8.81 11.35 -11.03
CA LEU A 106 10.24 11.65 -11.18
C LEU A 106 11.04 10.49 -11.76
N GLN A 107 10.44 9.28 -11.83
CA GLN A 107 11.14 8.03 -12.17
C GLN A 107 12.42 7.85 -11.34
N GLN A 108 12.29 8.06 -10.04
CA GLN A 108 13.38 7.89 -9.07
C GLN A 108 13.06 6.76 -8.11
N LEU A 109 14.01 5.84 -7.96
CA LEU A 109 13.95 4.75 -6.99
C LEU A 109 14.63 5.18 -5.71
N VAL A 110 13.93 5.13 -4.60
CA VAL A 110 14.43 5.44 -3.26
C VAL A 110 14.58 4.15 -2.47
N VAL A 111 15.70 4.01 -1.76
CA VAL A 111 16.04 2.81 -0.98
C VAL A 111 16.59 3.22 0.37
N THR A 112 16.19 2.55 1.44
CA THR A 112 16.75 2.70 2.79
C THR A 112 17.59 1.49 3.18
N ASP A 113 18.57 1.71 4.06
CA ASP A 113 19.58 0.69 4.39
C ASP A 113 19.50 0.10 5.80
N GLY A 114 18.42 0.41 6.54
CA GLY A 114 18.29 -0.02 7.93
C GLY A 114 19.29 0.64 8.90
N LYS A 115 20.15 1.54 8.38
CA LYS A 115 21.09 2.36 9.17
C LYS A 115 20.63 3.82 9.14
N ALA A 116 21.46 4.71 8.68
CA ALA A 116 21.17 6.14 8.63
C ALA A 116 21.24 6.70 7.20
N ASN A 117 21.05 5.88 6.18
CA ASN A 117 21.18 6.35 4.81
C ASN A 117 19.93 6.04 3.98
N ALA A 118 19.68 6.94 3.02
CA ALA A 118 18.80 6.71 1.88
C ALA A 118 19.58 6.92 0.58
N TYR A 119 19.24 6.14 -0.41
CA TYR A 119 19.86 6.14 -1.73
C TYR A 119 18.80 6.41 -2.80
N VAL A 120 19.10 7.26 -3.77
CA VAL A 120 18.16 7.65 -4.82
C VAL A 120 18.78 7.45 -6.20
N TRP A 121 18.24 6.51 -6.97
CA TRP A 121 18.61 6.28 -8.37
C TRP A 121 17.65 6.99 -9.31
N ASP A 122 18.18 7.60 -10.35
CA ASP A 122 17.39 8.05 -11.49
C ASP A 122 17.21 6.87 -12.46
N LEU A 123 16.01 6.33 -12.55
CA LEU A 123 15.70 5.17 -13.40
C LEU A 123 15.76 5.49 -14.89
N ARG A 124 15.82 6.76 -15.27
CA ARG A 124 16.02 7.21 -16.66
C ARG A 124 17.49 7.16 -17.08
N LEU A 125 18.40 7.01 -16.13
CA LEU A 125 19.86 6.98 -16.35
C LEU A 125 20.44 5.61 -15.91
N PRO A 126 20.21 4.54 -16.69
CA PRO A 126 20.69 3.20 -16.35
C PRO A 126 22.22 3.20 -16.19
N GLY A 127 22.70 2.58 -15.10
CA GLY A 127 24.12 2.48 -14.80
C GLY A 127 24.70 3.68 -14.05
N SER A 128 23.95 4.75 -13.81
CA SER A 128 24.36 5.79 -12.85
C SER A 128 24.31 5.23 -11.43
N GLY A 129 25.24 5.66 -10.56
CA GLY A 129 25.16 5.42 -9.12
C GLY A 129 24.05 6.25 -8.48
N PRO A 130 23.67 5.93 -7.22
CA PRO A 130 22.66 6.71 -6.51
C PRO A 130 23.22 8.00 -5.91
N ASP A 131 22.37 8.99 -5.77
CA ASP A 131 22.58 10.06 -4.80
C ASP A 131 22.43 9.47 -3.40
N THR A 132 23.35 9.78 -2.49
CA THR A 132 23.34 9.26 -1.11
C THR A 132 22.99 10.36 -0.12
N TYR A 133 22.00 10.10 0.73
CA TYR A 133 21.57 10.99 1.79
C TYR A 133 21.87 10.37 3.15
N VAL A 134 22.74 11.02 3.93
CA VAL A 134 22.97 10.67 5.33
C VAL A 134 21.94 11.40 6.16
N ILE A 135 21.10 10.63 6.87
CA ILE A 135 20.01 11.18 7.67
C ILE A 135 20.58 11.70 8.99
N PRO A 136 20.41 12.98 9.32
CA PRO A 136 20.98 13.55 10.53
C PRO A 136 20.24 13.06 11.80
N ASN A 137 20.92 13.19 12.94
CA ASN A 137 20.36 12.95 14.27
C ASN A 137 19.90 11.51 14.56
N ILE A 138 20.16 10.55 13.68
CA ILE A 138 19.86 9.13 13.90
C ILE A 138 21.13 8.28 13.81
N THR A 139 21.10 7.12 14.45
CA THR A 139 22.20 6.14 14.42
C THR A 139 21.85 4.89 13.62
N GLY A 140 20.60 4.76 13.20
CA GLY A 140 20.14 3.61 12.45
C GLY A 140 18.62 3.54 12.37
N GLY A 141 18.13 2.45 11.78
CA GLY A 141 16.71 2.15 11.72
C GLY A 141 15.93 2.88 10.63
N THR A 142 16.61 3.43 9.58
CA THR A 142 15.86 3.87 8.39
C THR A 142 15.16 2.67 7.77
N ASP A 143 13.86 2.75 7.62
CA ASP A 143 13.04 1.61 7.23
C ASP A 143 12.02 2.01 6.17
N ALA A 144 10.75 2.02 6.52
CA ALA A 144 9.67 2.35 5.61
C ALA A 144 9.69 3.82 5.17
N MET A 145 9.04 4.07 4.07
CA MET A 145 8.91 5.40 3.51
C MET A 145 7.63 5.52 2.68
N GLU A 146 7.16 6.74 2.55
CA GLU A 146 6.04 7.08 1.68
C GLU A 146 6.37 8.34 0.87
N TYR A 147 5.79 8.44 -0.30
CA TYR A 147 6.03 9.55 -1.21
C TYR A 147 4.83 10.48 -1.29
N ASP A 148 5.07 11.76 -1.02
CA ASP A 148 4.13 12.84 -1.30
C ASP A 148 4.42 13.42 -2.69
N PRO A 149 3.60 13.08 -3.69
CA PRO A 149 3.81 13.55 -5.05
C PRO A 149 3.48 15.03 -5.24
N LEU A 150 2.72 15.64 -4.32
CA LEU A 150 2.39 17.07 -4.39
C LEU A 150 3.61 17.94 -4.09
N ASN A 151 4.42 17.52 -3.12
CA ASN A 151 5.63 18.21 -2.69
C ASN A 151 6.91 17.57 -3.22
N GLN A 152 6.82 16.47 -3.98
CA GLN A 152 7.96 15.66 -4.48
C GLN A 152 8.93 15.27 -3.37
N THR A 153 8.39 14.91 -2.24
CA THR A 153 9.15 14.60 -1.03
C THR A 153 8.85 13.17 -0.58
N VAL A 154 9.90 12.40 -0.37
CA VAL A 154 9.78 11.11 0.30
C VAL A 154 9.94 11.32 1.80
N TYR A 155 9.01 10.77 2.58
CA TYR A 155 9.01 10.81 4.04
C TYR A 155 9.39 9.44 4.56
N LEU A 156 10.63 9.30 4.98
CA LEU A 156 11.16 8.07 5.58
C LEU A 156 11.11 8.15 7.10
N ILE A 157 10.98 6.99 7.71
CA ILE A 157 10.98 6.85 9.16
C ILE A 157 12.26 6.15 9.63
N ASN A 158 12.61 6.35 10.90
CA ASN A 158 13.58 5.51 11.58
C ASN A 158 12.96 4.88 12.84
N GLY A 159 12.95 3.55 12.88
CA GLY A 159 12.38 2.75 13.97
C GLY A 159 13.30 2.56 15.18
N THR A 160 14.50 3.20 15.19
CA THR A 160 15.45 3.18 16.31
C THR A 160 15.49 4.56 16.96
N ALA A 161 15.38 4.61 18.29
CA ALA A 161 15.40 5.90 19.02
C ALA A 161 16.73 6.66 18.82
N PRO A 162 16.69 8.00 18.73
CA PRO A 162 15.52 8.86 18.72
C PRO A 162 14.70 8.75 17.43
N TYR A 163 13.38 8.76 17.55
CA TYR A 163 12.46 8.52 16.43
C TYR A 163 12.19 9.80 15.64
N TYR A 164 12.23 9.70 14.32
CA TYR A 164 11.93 10.81 13.41
C TYR A 164 11.15 10.36 12.19
N ILE A 165 10.38 11.28 11.63
CA ILE A 165 10.00 11.29 10.23
C ILE A 165 10.86 12.34 9.53
N THR A 166 11.52 11.95 8.43
CA THR A 166 12.47 12.79 7.71
C THR A 166 12.05 12.94 6.26
N GLY A 167 11.87 14.16 5.78
CA GLY A 167 11.50 14.47 4.40
C GLY A 167 12.73 14.77 3.55
N ILE A 168 12.88 14.01 2.46
CA ILE A 168 13.85 14.27 1.39
C ILE A 168 13.10 14.76 0.17
N ASN A 169 13.28 16.03 -0.20
CA ASN A 169 12.73 16.53 -1.43
C ASN A 169 13.60 16.06 -2.60
N LEU A 170 13.01 15.22 -3.45
CA LEU A 170 13.70 14.55 -4.54
C LEU A 170 14.03 15.49 -5.71
N ALA A 171 13.19 16.51 -5.95
CA ALA A 171 13.41 17.49 -6.99
C ALA A 171 14.56 18.44 -6.66
N TYR A 172 14.64 18.86 -5.39
CA TYR A 172 15.73 19.75 -4.92
C TYR A 172 16.94 18.98 -4.39
N LYS A 173 16.89 17.66 -4.36
CA LYS A 173 17.96 16.77 -3.91
C LYS A 173 18.48 17.12 -2.50
N LYS A 174 17.59 17.34 -1.56
CA LYS A 174 17.96 17.71 -0.18
C LYS A 174 16.96 17.25 0.87
N ILE A 175 17.46 17.04 2.09
CA ILE A 175 16.63 16.88 3.28
C ILE A 175 15.99 18.24 3.60
N THR A 176 14.67 18.31 3.66
CA THR A 176 13.92 19.56 3.86
C THR A 176 13.26 19.64 5.22
N THR A 177 12.89 18.50 5.80
CA THR A 177 12.18 18.45 7.09
C THR A 177 12.67 17.29 7.92
N GLN A 178 12.60 17.43 9.23
CA GLN A 178 12.75 16.35 10.18
C GLN A 178 11.90 16.67 11.41
N LEU A 179 10.96 15.77 11.75
CA LEU A 179 10.08 15.89 12.89
C LEU A 179 10.32 14.74 13.86
N ALA A 180 10.57 15.06 15.13
CA ALA A 180 10.68 14.06 16.18
C ALA A 180 9.31 13.43 16.45
N LEU A 181 9.29 12.11 16.57
CA LEU A 181 8.09 11.34 16.92
C LEU A 181 8.12 10.90 18.39
N PRO A 182 6.96 10.85 19.04
CA PRO A 182 6.88 10.51 20.46
C PRO A 182 7.11 9.02 20.75
N THR A 183 6.95 8.16 19.73
CA THR A 183 7.03 6.71 19.86
C THR A 183 7.58 6.09 18.58
N SER A 184 7.95 4.81 18.64
CA SER A 184 8.52 4.08 17.51
C SER A 184 7.55 4.04 16.33
N PRO A 185 7.94 4.58 15.18
CA PRO A 185 7.17 4.46 13.94
C PRO A 185 7.44 3.12 13.26
N GLU A 186 6.45 2.66 12.50
CA GLU A 186 6.51 1.57 11.54
C GLU A 186 6.10 2.09 10.15
N LEU A 187 5.33 1.37 9.34
CA LEU A 187 4.95 1.84 8.02
C LEU A 187 4.09 3.12 8.06
N ASN A 188 4.17 3.88 6.98
CA ASN A 188 3.34 5.05 6.74
C ASN A 188 2.63 4.97 5.38
N ALA A 189 1.61 5.77 5.20
CA ALA A 189 0.86 5.89 3.95
C ALA A 189 0.45 7.34 3.70
N PHE A 190 0.57 7.79 2.46
CA PHE A 190 0.07 9.10 2.01
C PHE A 190 -1.39 9.01 1.59
N ASN A 191 -2.23 9.89 2.11
CA ASN A 191 -3.62 10.00 1.67
C ASN A 191 -3.78 11.13 0.65
N PRO A 192 -4.07 10.81 -0.61
CA PRO A 192 -4.21 11.83 -1.65
C PRO A 192 -5.43 12.76 -1.47
N ASN A 193 -6.42 12.36 -0.65
CA ASN A 193 -7.62 13.16 -0.43
C ASN A 193 -7.36 14.41 0.41
N ASP A 194 -6.48 14.32 1.40
CA ASP A 194 -6.18 15.41 2.33
C ASP A 194 -4.72 15.88 2.26
N GLY A 195 -3.85 15.12 1.60
CA GLY A 195 -2.42 15.43 1.47
C GLY A 195 -1.64 15.15 2.75
N LEU A 196 -2.20 14.36 3.67
CA LEU A 196 -1.58 14.01 4.94
C LEU A 196 -0.90 12.64 4.88
N ILE A 197 0.06 12.43 5.78
CA ILE A 197 0.73 11.15 5.98
C ILE A 197 0.20 10.52 7.26
N TYR A 198 -0.21 9.26 7.15
CA TYR A 198 -0.71 8.45 8.24
C TYR A 198 0.39 7.48 8.67
N GLN A 199 0.97 7.74 9.83
CA GLN A 199 2.12 7.02 10.37
C GLN A 199 1.68 6.06 11.47
N VAL A 200 1.79 4.75 11.23
CA VAL A 200 1.53 3.75 12.28
C VAL A 200 2.63 3.76 13.31
N THR A 201 2.28 3.54 14.56
CA THR A 201 3.24 3.49 15.67
C THR A 201 3.10 2.21 16.48
N THR A 202 4.22 1.78 17.05
CA THR A 202 4.25 0.73 18.07
C THR A 202 4.26 1.39 19.46
N ASP A 203 3.58 0.76 20.44
CA ASP A 203 3.73 1.14 21.83
C ASP A 203 4.91 0.34 22.43
N ASN A 204 6.12 0.86 22.30
CA ASN A 204 7.32 0.23 22.88
C ASN A 204 7.54 0.52 24.37
N ASP A 205 6.72 1.41 24.96
CA ASP A 205 6.95 1.89 26.32
C ASP A 205 6.22 1.07 27.40
N ASN A 206 5.47 0.04 27.02
CA ASN A 206 4.62 -0.76 27.96
C ASN A 206 3.67 0.09 28.83
N LYS A 207 3.41 1.32 28.44
CA LYS A 207 2.62 2.29 29.25
C LYS A 207 1.15 2.34 28.88
N ASN A 208 0.65 1.45 28.01
CA ASN A 208 -0.73 1.44 27.53
C ASN A 208 -1.22 2.80 26.96
N GLN A 209 -0.31 3.67 26.55
CA GLN A 209 -0.67 4.97 25.99
C GLN A 209 -1.00 4.91 24.51
N GLY A 210 -1.23 3.68 24.04
CA GLY A 210 -1.91 3.47 22.78
C GLY A 210 -0.99 3.55 21.58
N ALA A 211 -0.64 2.38 21.05
CA ALA A 211 -0.34 2.28 19.63
C ALA A 211 -1.43 3.04 18.88
N GLY A 212 -1.05 3.71 17.80
CA GLY A 212 -1.98 4.56 17.06
C GLY A 212 -1.48 4.88 15.68
N VAL A 213 -2.22 5.75 15.05
CA VAL A 213 -1.87 6.35 13.76
C VAL A 213 -1.68 7.85 13.97
N ILE A 214 -0.43 8.29 13.89
CA ILE A 214 -0.09 9.71 13.88
C ILE A 214 -0.48 10.28 12.51
N VAL A 215 -1.27 11.34 12.49
CA VAL A 215 -1.60 12.10 11.29
C VAL A 215 -0.63 13.27 11.18
N TYR A 216 0.23 13.24 10.18
CA TYR A 216 1.27 14.22 9.96
C TYR A 216 0.94 15.10 8.75
N ASP A 217 0.98 16.42 8.93
CA ASP A 217 0.89 17.40 7.85
C ASP A 217 2.30 17.70 7.32
N PRO A 218 2.63 17.25 6.10
CA PRO A 218 3.95 17.46 5.52
C PRO A 218 4.23 18.93 5.14
N VAL A 219 3.20 19.74 4.94
CA VAL A 219 3.34 21.16 4.59
C VAL A 219 3.63 21.97 5.84
N ALA A 220 2.87 21.73 6.91
CA ALA A 220 3.08 22.40 8.20
C ALA A 220 4.27 21.83 8.98
N ASN A 221 4.79 20.66 8.59
CA ASN A 221 5.78 19.87 9.33
C ASN A 221 5.35 19.66 10.79
N ALA A 222 4.12 19.20 10.99
CA ALA A 222 3.51 19.09 12.31
C ALA A 222 2.59 17.86 12.43
N ILE A 223 2.46 17.34 13.64
CA ILE A 223 1.43 16.35 13.97
C ILE A 223 0.08 17.08 14.10
N VAL A 224 -0.89 16.67 13.30
CA VAL A 224 -2.27 17.20 13.33
C VAL A 224 -3.07 16.56 14.45
N THR A 225 -2.99 15.24 14.55
CA THR A 225 -3.70 14.44 15.56
C THR A 225 -3.09 13.05 15.65
N THR A 226 -3.55 12.26 16.61
CA THR A 226 -3.24 10.83 16.70
C THR A 226 -4.54 10.06 16.92
N TYR A 227 -4.83 9.10 16.04
CA TYR A 227 -5.94 8.18 16.19
C TYR A 227 -5.48 6.94 16.95
N LEU A 228 -6.19 6.58 18.01
CA LEU A 228 -5.84 5.41 18.81
C LEU A 228 -6.30 4.10 18.14
N THR A 229 -5.49 3.08 18.25
CA THR A 229 -5.78 1.71 17.78
C THR A 229 -5.71 0.74 18.97
N PRO A 230 -6.74 0.69 19.81
CA PRO A 230 -6.75 -0.17 20.99
C PRO A 230 -6.52 -1.64 20.60
N ASN A 231 -5.65 -2.34 21.33
CA ASN A 231 -5.27 -3.73 21.08
C ASN A 231 -4.62 -4.00 19.72
N CYS A 232 -4.02 -2.99 19.11
CA CYS A 232 -3.29 -3.12 17.86
C CYS A 232 -1.95 -2.37 17.96
N VAL A 233 -0.87 -3.11 18.15
CA VAL A 233 0.49 -2.61 17.91
C VAL A 233 0.66 -2.58 16.40
N GLY A 234 0.61 -1.39 15.83
CA GLY A 234 0.58 -1.24 14.37
C GLY A 234 1.94 -1.53 13.74
N HIS A 235 1.94 -2.25 12.63
CA HIS A 235 3.12 -2.48 11.80
C HIS A 235 2.92 -1.93 10.40
N GLY A 236 1.86 -2.35 9.72
CA GLY A 236 1.57 -1.94 8.35
C GLY A 236 0.36 -1.03 8.24
N ILE A 237 0.28 -0.26 7.16
CA ILE A 237 -0.89 0.55 6.78
C ILE A 237 -1.01 0.64 5.28
N ALA A 238 -2.24 0.56 4.77
CA ALA A 238 -2.56 0.90 3.39
C ALA A 238 -3.90 1.65 3.35
N ILE A 239 -4.09 2.51 2.35
CA ILE A 239 -5.25 3.41 2.25
C ILE A 239 -6.04 3.12 0.96
N ASP A 240 -7.37 2.99 1.08
CA ASP A 240 -8.30 3.14 -0.03
C ASP A 240 -8.77 4.60 -0.09
N PRO A 241 -8.28 5.41 -1.04
CA PRO A 241 -8.64 6.80 -1.12
C PRO A 241 -10.10 7.02 -1.57
N VAL A 242 -10.74 6.03 -2.20
CA VAL A 242 -12.14 6.14 -2.64
C VAL A 242 -13.10 6.06 -1.48
N SER A 243 -12.89 5.13 -0.56
CA SER A 243 -13.70 5.01 0.66
C SER A 243 -13.16 5.85 1.82
N ASN A 244 -11.97 6.45 1.66
CA ASN A 244 -11.22 7.19 2.67
C ASN A 244 -11.02 6.36 3.96
N VAL A 245 -10.55 5.12 3.77
CA VAL A 245 -10.37 4.13 4.82
C VAL A 245 -8.94 3.61 4.80
N ALA A 246 -8.37 3.40 5.97
CA ALA A 246 -7.12 2.65 6.13
C ALA A 246 -7.38 1.25 6.69
N LEU A 247 -6.62 0.27 6.20
CA LEU A 247 -6.40 -0.99 6.89
C LEU A 247 -5.05 -0.93 7.60
N ILE A 248 -5.05 -1.26 8.90
CA ILE A 248 -3.87 -1.26 9.76
C ILE A 248 -3.55 -2.70 10.14
N GLY A 249 -2.33 -3.13 9.83
CA GLY A 249 -1.79 -4.42 10.23
C GLY A 249 -1.29 -4.38 11.65
N CYS A 250 -1.67 -5.35 12.46
CA CYS A 250 -1.27 -5.41 13.86
C CYS A 250 -0.33 -6.59 14.11
N GLY A 251 0.46 -6.47 15.16
CA GLY A 251 1.50 -7.43 15.54
C GLY A 251 1.00 -8.85 15.85
N THR A 252 1.91 -9.68 16.30
CA THR A 252 1.64 -11.08 16.62
C THR A 252 0.45 -11.21 17.59
N ASN A 253 -0.46 -12.14 17.30
CA ASN A 253 -1.69 -12.39 18.06
C ASN A 253 -2.68 -11.22 18.12
N GLN A 254 -2.49 -10.19 17.33
CA GLN A 254 -3.41 -9.06 17.22
C GLN A 254 -4.02 -9.03 15.82
N GLY A 255 -5.32 -8.79 15.76
CA GLY A 255 -6.06 -8.72 14.50
C GLY A 255 -5.92 -7.38 13.80
N GLN A 256 -6.45 -7.31 12.58
CA GLN A 256 -6.40 -6.10 11.75
C GLN A 256 -7.41 -5.06 12.21
N VAL A 257 -7.11 -3.78 12.00
CA VAL A 257 -8.02 -2.66 12.27
C VAL A 257 -8.34 -1.95 10.96
N MET A 258 -9.62 -1.80 10.64
CA MET A 258 -10.08 -0.94 9.56
C MET A 258 -10.62 0.35 10.13
N MET A 259 -10.11 1.49 9.67
CA MET A 259 -10.34 2.81 10.24
C MET A 259 -10.82 3.79 9.18
N ASN A 260 -11.82 4.60 9.52
CA ASN A 260 -12.22 5.76 8.73
C ASN A 260 -11.24 6.91 8.97
N LEU A 261 -10.60 7.39 7.91
CA LEU A 261 -9.57 8.44 8.01
C LEU A 261 -10.14 9.84 8.23
N LYS A 262 -11.43 10.04 8.05
CA LYS A 262 -12.08 11.33 8.29
C LYS A 262 -12.01 11.75 9.77
N ASP A 263 -12.11 10.78 10.68
CA ASP A 263 -12.27 11.04 12.11
C ASP A 263 -11.57 10.02 13.03
N GLY A 264 -10.89 9.02 12.46
CA GLY A 264 -10.21 7.97 13.21
C GLY A 264 -11.15 6.89 13.77
N THR A 265 -12.44 6.88 13.39
CA THR A 265 -13.39 5.88 13.86
C THR A 265 -12.99 4.49 13.37
N ILE A 266 -12.89 3.53 14.30
CA ILE A 266 -12.68 2.13 13.98
C ILE A 266 -13.97 1.55 13.40
N LEU A 267 -13.94 1.18 12.12
CA LEU A 267 -15.06 0.54 11.44
C LEU A 267 -15.20 -0.93 11.87
N LYS A 268 -14.07 -1.62 12.01
CA LYS A 268 -14.05 -3.03 12.42
C LYS A 268 -12.65 -3.46 12.87
N GLN A 269 -12.61 -4.41 13.80
CA GLN A 269 -11.44 -5.22 14.12
C GLN A 269 -11.66 -6.65 13.62
N PHE A 270 -10.64 -7.23 12.98
CA PHE A 270 -10.68 -8.58 12.42
C PHE A 270 -9.70 -9.46 13.18
N ALA A 271 -10.23 -10.39 13.97
CA ALA A 271 -9.41 -11.26 14.82
C ALA A 271 -8.81 -12.47 14.06
N ASP A 272 -9.33 -12.76 12.86
CA ASP A 272 -8.98 -13.99 12.13
C ASP A 272 -7.63 -13.95 11.42
N VAL A 273 -7.12 -12.76 11.14
CA VAL A 273 -5.82 -12.52 10.51
C VAL A 273 -4.94 -11.79 11.51
N THR A 274 -3.82 -12.37 11.90
CA THR A 274 -2.91 -11.81 12.94
C THR A 274 -1.47 -11.73 12.45
N GLY A 275 -0.64 -10.95 13.13
CA GLY A 275 0.80 -10.87 12.85
C GLY A 275 1.11 -10.34 11.46
N THR A 276 0.40 -9.30 11.05
CA THR A 276 0.63 -8.62 9.78
C THR A 276 1.76 -7.63 9.90
N ASP A 277 2.68 -7.69 8.96
CA ASP A 277 3.84 -6.82 8.86
C ASP A 277 3.66 -5.80 7.72
N LEU A 278 3.36 -6.27 6.52
CA LEU A 278 3.14 -5.43 5.35
C LEU A 278 1.69 -5.48 4.87
N LEU A 279 1.24 -4.36 4.30
CA LEU A 279 -0.02 -4.27 3.57
C LEU A 279 0.18 -3.56 2.25
N VAL A 280 -0.62 -3.95 1.27
CA VAL A 280 -0.73 -3.22 0.01
C VAL A 280 -2.20 -3.05 -0.35
N PHE A 281 -2.51 -1.94 -1.01
CA PHE A 281 -3.81 -1.66 -1.59
C PHE A 281 -3.74 -1.78 -3.11
N ASN A 282 -4.69 -2.49 -3.70
CA ASN A 282 -4.84 -2.56 -5.15
C ASN A 282 -5.92 -1.57 -5.60
N PRO A 283 -5.56 -0.47 -6.24
CA PRO A 283 -6.53 0.52 -6.67
C PRO A 283 -7.45 0.03 -7.79
N ASN A 284 -7.06 -1.04 -8.53
CA ASN A 284 -7.85 -1.55 -9.64
C ASN A 284 -9.08 -2.33 -9.18
N ASN A 285 -8.97 -3.19 -8.16
CA ASN A 285 -10.08 -3.95 -7.62
C ASN A 285 -10.51 -3.50 -6.21
N ARG A 286 -9.86 -2.47 -5.68
CA ARG A 286 -10.12 -1.86 -4.37
C ARG A 286 -10.04 -2.83 -3.20
N ARG A 287 -9.05 -3.73 -3.25
CA ARG A 287 -8.76 -4.69 -2.21
C ARG A 287 -7.46 -4.40 -1.50
N PHE A 288 -7.46 -4.67 -0.21
CA PHE A 288 -6.25 -4.70 0.61
C PHE A 288 -5.75 -6.13 0.72
N TYR A 289 -4.44 -6.29 0.69
CA TYR A 289 -3.77 -7.58 0.90
C TYR A 289 -2.77 -7.45 2.03
N THR A 290 -2.86 -8.36 3.02
CA THR A 290 -1.96 -8.37 4.16
C THR A 290 -0.89 -9.43 4.00
N GLY A 291 0.35 -9.08 4.28
CA GLY A 291 1.43 -10.04 4.46
C GLY A 291 1.56 -10.42 5.93
N SER A 292 0.91 -11.48 6.34
CA SER A 292 0.78 -11.89 7.74
C SER A 292 1.71 -13.05 8.05
N SER A 293 3.01 -12.75 8.20
CA SER A 293 4.07 -13.73 8.45
C SER A 293 3.98 -14.36 9.86
N GLY A 294 3.42 -13.62 10.81
CA GLY A 294 3.23 -14.01 12.22
C GLY A 294 1.85 -14.54 12.54
N ASN A 295 1.02 -14.89 11.53
CA ASN A 295 -0.32 -15.39 11.79
C ASN A 295 -0.34 -16.65 12.65
N GLN A 296 -1.12 -16.63 13.74
CA GLN A 296 -1.33 -17.76 14.64
C GLN A 296 -2.80 -18.13 14.76
N SER A 297 -3.67 -17.52 13.98
CA SER A 297 -5.10 -17.84 14.00
C SER A 297 -5.36 -19.23 13.42
N THR A 298 -6.05 -20.06 14.17
CA THR A 298 -6.49 -21.41 13.72
C THR A 298 -7.76 -21.37 12.89
N THR A 299 -8.48 -20.25 12.87
CA THR A 299 -9.73 -20.08 12.11
C THR A 299 -9.49 -19.98 10.61
N THR A 300 -8.25 -19.67 10.20
CA THR A 300 -7.87 -19.52 8.80
C THR A 300 -7.75 -20.83 8.02
N GLY A 301 -7.72 -21.96 8.72
CA GLY A 301 -7.46 -23.26 8.11
C GLY A 301 -6.02 -23.50 7.64
N CYS A 302 -5.15 -22.50 7.74
CA CYS A 302 -3.72 -22.62 7.36
C CYS A 302 -2.86 -23.21 8.49
N SER A 303 -3.31 -23.15 9.73
CA SER A 303 -2.65 -23.76 10.88
C SER A 303 -3.67 -24.51 11.74
N ALA A 304 -3.30 -25.73 12.15
CA ALA A 304 -4.02 -26.48 13.17
C ALA A 304 -3.46 -26.23 14.60
N ASP A 305 -2.35 -25.50 14.70
CA ASP A 305 -1.59 -25.28 15.93
C ASP A 305 -1.37 -23.78 16.14
N SER A 306 -2.08 -23.20 17.11
CA SER A 306 -1.98 -21.77 17.46
C SER A 306 -0.61 -21.37 18.02
N THR A 307 0.25 -22.33 18.36
CA THR A 307 1.61 -22.04 18.83
C THR A 307 2.61 -21.90 17.68
N LYS A 308 2.19 -22.19 16.45
CA LYS A 308 3.02 -22.11 15.25
C LYS A 308 2.48 -21.08 14.29
N ALA A 309 3.30 -20.11 13.96
CA ALA A 309 2.96 -19.15 12.93
C ALA A 309 2.83 -19.84 11.56
N MET A 310 1.70 -19.64 10.91
CA MET A 310 1.44 -20.07 9.53
C MET A 310 1.15 -18.84 8.68
N PRO A 311 2.10 -18.44 7.83
CA PRO A 311 1.95 -17.25 7.03
C PRO A 311 0.75 -17.31 6.09
N ILE A 312 0.04 -16.20 6.04
CA ILE A 312 -1.15 -16.04 5.19
C ILE A 312 -1.13 -14.68 4.49
N VAL A 313 -1.87 -14.60 3.41
CA VAL A 313 -2.38 -13.34 2.87
C VAL A 313 -3.86 -13.26 3.22
N GLY A 314 -4.25 -12.20 3.93
CA GLY A 314 -5.64 -11.83 4.12
C GLY A 314 -6.09 -10.84 3.05
N VAL A 315 -7.33 -10.94 2.61
CA VAL A 315 -7.93 -10.06 1.61
C VAL A 315 -9.11 -9.33 2.22
N PHE A 316 -9.10 -7.99 2.11
CA PHE A 316 -10.09 -7.10 2.72
C PHE A 316 -10.57 -6.06 1.73
N GLU A 317 -11.76 -5.53 1.96
CA GLU A 317 -12.33 -4.43 1.18
C GLU A 317 -13.19 -3.51 2.05
N ALA A 318 -13.42 -2.28 1.57
CA ALA A 318 -14.29 -1.32 2.20
C ALA A 318 -15.26 -0.70 1.17
N PRO A 319 -16.21 -1.49 0.61
CA PRO A 319 -17.16 -0.97 -0.36
C PRO A 319 -18.04 0.10 0.26
N LEU A 320 -18.45 1.09 -0.55
CA LEU A 320 -19.40 2.11 -0.15
C LEU A 320 -20.82 1.59 -0.33
N VAL A 321 -21.55 1.46 0.76
CA VAL A 321 -22.99 1.10 0.77
C VAL A 321 -23.77 2.34 1.21
N GLY A 322 -24.52 2.92 0.29
CA GLY A 322 -25.21 4.18 0.56
C GLY A 322 -24.26 5.34 0.89
N GLY A 323 -23.02 5.33 0.34
CA GLY A 323 -22.01 6.33 0.60
C GLY A 323 -21.20 6.12 1.90
N VAL A 324 -21.47 5.04 2.66
CA VAL A 324 -20.77 4.72 3.92
C VAL A 324 -19.86 3.52 3.69
N PRO A 325 -18.57 3.58 4.11
CA PRO A 325 -17.67 2.45 3.98
C PRO A 325 -18.07 1.31 4.91
N VAL A 326 -18.10 0.09 4.36
CA VAL A 326 -18.45 -1.14 5.10
C VAL A 326 -17.22 -2.05 5.13
N ALA A 327 -16.66 -2.25 6.31
CA ALA A 327 -15.49 -3.07 6.51
C ALA A 327 -15.79 -4.57 6.32
N LYS A 328 -15.10 -5.22 5.39
CA LYS A 328 -15.29 -6.62 5.03
C LYS A 328 -13.96 -7.34 4.88
N MET A 329 -13.92 -8.60 5.26
CA MET A 329 -12.85 -9.54 4.93
C MET A 329 -13.42 -10.57 3.94
N ASP A 330 -12.74 -10.73 2.81
CA ASP A 330 -13.15 -11.68 1.77
C ASP A 330 -12.62 -13.09 2.03
N GLY A 331 -11.51 -13.18 2.74
CA GLY A 331 -10.92 -14.46 3.11
C GLY A 331 -9.40 -14.42 3.21
N VAL A 332 -8.80 -15.61 3.20
CA VAL A 332 -7.35 -15.78 3.33
C VAL A 332 -6.83 -16.80 2.31
N VAL A 333 -5.53 -16.75 2.05
CA VAL A 333 -4.79 -17.81 1.37
C VAL A 333 -3.51 -18.12 2.14
N CYS A 334 -3.18 -19.41 2.26
CA CYS A 334 -1.94 -19.88 2.89
C CYS A 334 -0.76 -19.60 1.95
N VAL A 335 0.34 -19.07 2.50
CA VAL A 335 1.53 -18.73 1.72
C VAL A 335 2.80 -19.20 2.41
N GLY A 336 3.94 -19.10 1.75
CA GLY A 336 5.22 -19.44 2.32
C GLY A 336 5.69 -18.49 3.42
N ARG A 337 6.66 -18.90 4.23
CA ARG A 337 7.24 -18.09 5.31
C ARG A 337 7.80 -16.77 4.79
N GLY A 338 7.57 -15.72 5.56
CA GLY A 338 8.08 -14.37 5.28
C GLY A 338 7.02 -13.43 4.74
N ALA A 339 6.02 -13.91 4.02
CA ALA A 339 4.79 -13.23 3.60
C ALA A 339 4.90 -11.70 3.47
N LYS A 340 5.90 -11.20 2.76
CA LYS A 340 6.00 -9.78 2.37
C LYS A 340 5.24 -9.61 1.05
N VAL A 341 4.48 -8.54 0.91
CA VAL A 341 3.53 -8.40 -0.21
C VAL A 341 3.82 -7.17 -1.07
N GLY A 342 3.63 -7.33 -2.39
CA GLY A 342 3.61 -6.26 -3.38
C GLY A 342 2.50 -6.52 -4.39
N ILE A 343 2.02 -5.50 -5.05
CA ILE A 343 0.91 -5.59 -6.01
C ILE A 343 1.28 -4.99 -7.36
N ASP A 344 0.97 -5.69 -8.45
CA ASP A 344 0.84 -5.13 -9.79
C ASP A 344 -0.65 -4.90 -10.07
N PRO A 345 -1.15 -3.69 -9.89
CA PRO A 345 -2.57 -3.40 -10.08
C PRO A 345 -3.00 -3.51 -11.55
N THR A 346 -2.07 -3.42 -12.50
CA THR A 346 -2.39 -3.48 -13.93
C THR A 346 -2.84 -4.86 -14.37
N GLN A 347 -2.48 -5.89 -13.61
CA GLN A 347 -2.84 -7.29 -13.85
C GLN A 347 -3.62 -7.93 -12.70
N ASN A 348 -3.88 -7.19 -11.62
CA ASN A 348 -4.37 -7.75 -10.35
C ASN A 348 -3.49 -8.90 -9.86
N MET A 349 -2.17 -8.73 -9.96
CA MET A 349 -1.20 -9.75 -9.60
C MET A 349 -0.53 -9.43 -8.29
N LEU A 350 -0.69 -10.31 -7.30
CA LEU A 350 -0.05 -10.19 -6.00
C LEU A 350 1.29 -10.95 -6.01
N TYR A 351 2.33 -10.29 -5.56
CA TYR A 351 3.69 -10.80 -5.37
C TYR A 351 3.92 -11.01 -3.88
N VAL A 352 4.16 -12.26 -3.47
CA VAL A 352 4.35 -12.63 -2.07
C VAL A 352 5.75 -13.20 -1.88
N GLY A 353 6.61 -12.44 -1.24
CA GLY A 353 7.95 -12.90 -0.91
C GLY A 353 7.91 -14.06 0.09
N SER A 354 8.62 -15.13 -0.19
CA SER A 354 8.65 -16.35 0.63
C SER A 354 10.06 -16.85 0.85
N ARG A 355 10.44 -17.03 2.11
CA ARG A 355 11.73 -17.64 2.53
C ARG A 355 11.75 -19.14 2.36
N GLN A 356 10.59 -19.76 2.43
CA GLN A 356 10.40 -21.19 2.27
C GLN A 356 9.09 -21.42 1.55
N TYR A 357 9.10 -22.34 0.64
CA TYR A 357 7.98 -22.67 -0.19
C TYR A 357 7.35 -23.99 0.29
N PRO A 358 6.12 -24.02 0.77
CA PRO A 358 5.33 -25.23 0.75
C PRO A 358 4.69 -25.37 -0.63
N VAL A 359 4.90 -26.51 -1.27
CA VAL A 359 4.24 -26.82 -2.56
C VAL A 359 2.73 -27.03 -2.37
N GLU A 360 2.30 -27.28 -1.15
CA GLU A 360 0.89 -27.45 -0.73
C GLU A 360 0.74 -26.96 0.72
N PRO A 361 -0.43 -26.46 1.13
CA PRO A 361 -0.67 -25.95 2.48
C PRO A 361 -0.42 -26.96 3.61
N ALA A 362 -0.35 -28.24 3.30
CA ALA A 362 -0.16 -29.32 4.26
C ALA A 362 1.22 -29.98 4.23
N SER A 363 2.12 -29.62 3.31
CA SER A 363 3.43 -30.28 3.22
C SER A 363 4.49 -29.46 3.94
N ASN A 364 5.15 -30.08 4.91
CA ASN A 364 6.37 -29.56 5.56
C ASN A 364 7.61 -29.60 4.62
N THR A 365 7.42 -29.71 3.31
CA THR A 365 8.51 -29.79 2.35
C THR A 365 9.11 -28.41 2.14
N THR A 366 10.38 -28.27 2.42
CA THR A 366 11.18 -27.08 2.18
C THR A 366 11.39 -26.91 0.68
N GLY A 367 10.61 -26.01 0.06
CA GLY A 367 10.85 -25.59 -1.31
C GLY A 367 11.87 -24.45 -1.39
N ALA A 368 12.30 -24.12 -2.61
CA ALA A 368 13.21 -23.00 -2.84
C ALA A 368 12.55 -21.67 -2.47
N PRO A 369 13.29 -20.72 -1.88
CA PRO A 369 12.77 -19.39 -1.63
C PRO A 369 12.54 -18.65 -2.95
N GLY A 370 11.58 -17.72 -2.95
CA GLY A 370 11.25 -16.95 -4.14
C GLY A 370 10.09 -16.01 -3.88
N VAL A 371 9.54 -15.47 -4.96
CA VAL A 371 8.35 -14.65 -4.91
C VAL A 371 7.18 -15.41 -5.52
N GLN A 372 6.22 -15.79 -4.68
CA GLN A 372 4.99 -16.47 -5.09
C GLN A 372 4.06 -15.47 -5.79
N LEU A 373 3.50 -15.86 -6.91
CA LEU A 373 2.56 -15.07 -7.67
C LEU A 373 1.15 -15.62 -7.53
N PHE A 374 0.22 -14.70 -7.23
CA PHE A 374 -1.19 -14.99 -7.15
C PHE A 374 -1.98 -14.03 -8.02
N ALA A 375 -2.82 -14.55 -8.91
CA ALA A 375 -3.81 -13.74 -9.60
C ALA A 375 -5.04 -13.54 -8.71
N ASP A 376 -5.52 -12.31 -8.62
CA ASP A 376 -6.83 -12.03 -8.04
C ASP A 376 -7.88 -11.95 -9.15
N PRO A 377 -8.80 -12.93 -9.24
CA PRO A 377 -9.84 -12.94 -10.25
C PRO A 377 -10.97 -11.96 -9.97
N ALA A 378 -10.93 -11.23 -8.84
CA ALA A 378 -11.94 -10.23 -8.56
C ALA A 378 -12.01 -9.22 -9.71
N PRO A 379 -13.22 -8.89 -10.20
CA PRO A 379 -13.38 -7.93 -11.26
C PRO A 379 -12.82 -6.59 -10.83
N ALA A 380 -12.25 -5.86 -11.80
CA ALA A 380 -11.94 -4.46 -11.58
C ALA A 380 -13.21 -3.79 -11.07
N GLN A 381 -13.12 -3.19 -9.89
CA GLN A 381 -14.18 -2.30 -9.44
C GLN A 381 -14.25 -1.18 -10.46
N PRO A 382 -15.43 -0.76 -10.96
CA PRO A 382 -15.49 0.39 -11.80
C PRO A 382 -14.87 1.53 -10.98
N LEU A 383 -13.63 1.84 -11.30
CA LEU A 383 -13.04 3.12 -10.92
C LEU A 383 -14.12 4.13 -11.30
N THR A 384 -14.49 4.98 -10.39
CA THR A 384 -15.50 5.99 -10.63
C THR A 384 -15.30 6.50 -12.06
N THR A 385 -16.35 6.52 -12.86
CA THR A 385 -16.29 6.97 -14.25
C THR A 385 -15.66 8.35 -14.37
N GLN A 386 -15.34 8.96 -13.25
CA GLN A 386 -14.70 10.26 -13.13
C GLN A 386 -13.64 10.23 -12.03
N SER A 387 -12.52 10.91 -12.29
CA SER A 387 -11.49 11.23 -11.32
C SER A 387 -11.07 12.69 -11.48
N ASN A 388 -10.55 13.27 -10.42
CA ASN A 388 -10.15 14.68 -10.39
C ASN A 388 -8.75 14.81 -9.80
N ALA A 389 -8.06 15.89 -10.17
CA ALA A 389 -6.89 16.36 -9.46
C ALA A 389 -6.99 17.88 -9.28
N VAL A 390 -6.87 18.34 -8.05
CA VAL A 390 -6.80 19.79 -7.75
C VAL A 390 -5.34 20.21 -7.85
N LEU A 391 -5.02 21.02 -8.86
CA LEU A 391 -3.67 21.51 -9.08
C LEU A 391 -3.36 22.64 -8.09
N LYS A 392 -2.30 22.47 -7.33
CA LYS A 392 -1.71 23.49 -6.46
C LYS A 392 -0.38 23.96 -7.05
N SER A 393 -0.07 25.22 -6.85
CA SER A 393 1.18 25.83 -7.31
C SER A 393 2.41 25.12 -6.75
N VAL A 394 3.48 25.04 -7.55
CA VAL A 394 4.77 24.49 -7.17
C VAL A 394 5.79 25.62 -7.10
N GLY A 395 6.53 25.70 -6.00
CA GLY A 395 7.52 26.75 -5.77
C GLY A 395 6.91 28.15 -5.76
N SER A 396 7.49 29.08 -6.52
CA SER A 396 6.99 30.45 -6.69
C SER A 396 5.95 30.62 -7.80
N ALA A 397 5.53 29.53 -8.47
CA ALA A 397 4.52 29.59 -9.51
C ALA A 397 3.14 29.92 -8.90
N THR A 398 2.29 30.53 -9.72
CA THR A 398 0.91 30.92 -9.34
C THR A 398 -0.16 30.06 -10.01
N ALA A 399 0.27 29.06 -10.80
CA ALA A 399 -0.65 28.22 -11.56
C ALA A 399 -1.48 27.33 -10.63
N GLN A 400 -2.78 27.29 -10.87
CA GLN A 400 -3.73 26.45 -10.13
C GLN A 400 -4.91 26.07 -11.02
N GLY A 401 -5.66 25.06 -10.64
CA GLY A 401 -6.83 24.62 -11.39
C GLY A 401 -7.31 23.23 -10.96
N THR A 402 -8.26 22.70 -11.72
CA THR A 402 -8.75 21.36 -11.54
C THR A 402 -8.63 20.59 -12.85
N VAL A 403 -8.05 19.42 -12.80
CA VAL A 403 -8.06 18.43 -13.88
C VAL A 403 -9.25 17.53 -13.65
N ARG A 404 -10.08 17.36 -14.68
CA ARG A 404 -11.19 16.39 -14.69
C ARG A 404 -10.88 15.31 -15.69
N MET A 405 -11.05 14.08 -15.29
CA MET A 405 -10.83 12.91 -16.13
C MET A 405 -12.09 12.03 -16.09
N SER A 406 -12.55 11.59 -17.24
CA SER A 406 -13.68 10.67 -17.34
C SER A 406 -13.30 9.51 -18.24
N VAL A 407 -13.64 8.30 -17.85
CA VAL A 407 -13.45 7.09 -18.66
C VAL A 407 -14.54 7.05 -19.72
N VAL A 408 -14.13 7.00 -20.99
CA VAL A 408 -15.02 6.86 -22.13
C VAL A 408 -14.54 5.68 -22.98
N GLY A 409 -15.17 4.53 -22.80
CA GLY A 409 -14.73 3.28 -23.43
C GLY A 409 -13.35 2.84 -22.92
N ARG A 410 -12.35 2.82 -23.80
CA ARG A 410 -10.96 2.46 -23.46
C ARG A 410 -10.03 3.67 -23.29
N HIS A 411 -10.58 4.88 -23.27
CA HIS A 411 -9.81 6.11 -23.21
C HIS A 411 -10.24 6.95 -22.02
N ILE A 412 -9.27 7.65 -21.45
CA ILE A 412 -9.55 8.71 -20.48
C ILE A 412 -9.68 10.02 -21.26
N ARG A 413 -10.82 10.66 -21.14
CA ARG A 413 -11.00 12.02 -21.61
C ARG A 413 -10.59 12.97 -20.48
N LEU A 414 -9.56 13.77 -20.75
CA LEU A 414 -9.07 14.79 -19.84
C LEU A 414 -9.56 16.18 -20.26
N SER A 415 -9.94 16.99 -19.27
CA SER A 415 -10.19 18.41 -19.47
C SER A 415 -9.66 19.20 -18.25
N ALA A 416 -8.95 20.29 -18.49
CA ALA A 416 -8.49 21.20 -17.48
C ALA A 416 -8.37 22.61 -18.03
N THR A 417 -8.67 23.62 -17.19
CA THR A 417 -8.46 25.03 -17.52
C THR A 417 -7.70 25.69 -16.38
N PRO A 418 -6.39 25.44 -16.24
CA PRO A 418 -5.58 26.05 -15.21
C PRO A 418 -5.41 27.56 -15.45
N THR A 419 -5.37 28.31 -14.35
CA THR A 419 -5.12 29.77 -14.31
C THR A 419 -3.73 30.06 -13.73
N GLY A 420 -3.24 31.28 -13.88
CA GLY A 420 -1.90 31.67 -13.44
C GLY A 420 -0.77 31.09 -14.31
N VAL A 421 -1.09 30.73 -15.54
CA VAL A 421 -0.14 30.14 -16.50
C VAL A 421 0.58 31.28 -17.24
N THR A 422 1.85 31.44 -16.96
CA THR A 422 2.68 32.49 -17.57
C THR A 422 3.83 31.85 -18.34
N GLY A 423 3.60 31.50 -19.61
CA GLY A 423 4.60 30.83 -20.44
C GLY A 423 4.21 30.81 -21.90
N THR A 424 4.99 30.11 -22.72
CA THR A 424 4.78 29.99 -24.16
C THR A 424 4.24 28.65 -24.56
N SER A 425 4.54 27.61 -23.79
CA SER A 425 4.03 26.24 -23.98
C SER A 425 3.56 25.66 -22.67
N ALA A 426 2.58 24.79 -22.70
CA ALA A 426 2.15 24.06 -21.51
C ALA A 426 1.81 22.61 -21.87
N LEU A 427 2.13 21.69 -20.96
CA LEU A 427 1.84 20.27 -21.05
C LEU A 427 1.16 19.81 -19.77
N MET A 428 0.10 19.01 -19.87
CA MET A 428 -0.46 18.28 -18.75
C MET A 428 0.11 16.85 -18.78
N VAL A 429 0.81 16.45 -17.75
CA VAL A 429 1.33 15.09 -17.56
C VAL A 429 0.46 14.40 -16.52
N VAL A 430 -0.06 13.23 -16.84
CA VAL A 430 -0.96 12.47 -15.95
C VAL A 430 -0.42 11.07 -15.77
N THR A 431 -0.30 10.63 -14.53
CA THR A 431 0.03 9.23 -14.23
C THR A 431 -1.18 8.34 -14.45
N THR A 432 -1.03 7.35 -15.32
CA THR A 432 -2.06 6.36 -15.64
C THR A 432 -1.58 4.95 -15.33
N THR A 433 -2.45 3.98 -15.45
CA THR A 433 -2.12 2.56 -15.27
C THR A 433 -1.11 2.03 -16.29
N VAL A 434 -0.90 2.77 -17.40
CA VAL A 434 0.08 2.41 -18.44
C VAL A 434 1.34 3.29 -18.42
N GLY A 435 1.44 4.22 -17.47
CA GLY A 435 2.56 5.14 -17.34
C GLY A 435 2.16 6.61 -17.35
N ASN A 436 3.14 7.49 -17.52
CA ASN A 436 2.87 8.92 -17.64
C ASN A 436 2.45 9.27 -19.08
N GLU A 437 1.24 9.77 -19.22
CA GLU A 437 0.68 10.26 -20.47
C GLU A 437 0.74 11.79 -20.51
N THR A 438 0.94 12.35 -21.70
CA THR A 438 1.15 13.79 -21.86
C THR A 438 0.15 14.37 -22.84
N ILE A 439 -0.51 15.47 -22.45
CA ILE A 439 -1.44 16.23 -23.29
C ILE A 439 -0.90 17.66 -23.46
N PRO A 440 -0.74 18.13 -24.70
CA PRO A 440 -0.42 19.53 -24.95
C PRO A 440 -1.60 20.44 -24.56
N CYS A 441 -1.29 21.59 -23.97
CA CYS A 441 -2.27 22.60 -23.59
C CYS A 441 -2.11 23.85 -24.45
N ALA A 442 -3.21 24.43 -24.90
CA ALA A 442 -3.21 25.74 -25.55
C ALA A 442 -3.08 26.85 -24.51
N VAL A 443 -2.02 27.66 -24.59
CA VAL A 443 -1.79 28.76 -23.66
C VAL A 443 -2.43 30.04 -24.17
N ASN A 444 -3.24 30.67 -23.33
CA ASN A 444 -3.81 32.01 -23.54
C ASN A 444 -3.06 33.02 -22.71
N LYS A 445 -2.05 33.65 -23.27
CA LYS A 445 -1.16 34.60 -22.59
C LYS A 445 -1.90 35.81 -21.98
N PRO A 446 -2.83 36.47 -22.71
CA PRO A 446 -3.55 37.62 -22.14
C PRO A 446 -4.38 37.29 -20.89
N ALA A 447 -4.94 36.10 -20.84
CA ALA A 447 -5.75 35.65 -19.71
C ALA A 447 -4.94 34.90 -18.64
N ALA A 448 -3.65 34.66 -18.86
CA ALA A 448 -2.80 33.80 -18.02
C ALA A 448 -3.45 32.43 -17.73
N THR A 449 -4.04 31.82 -18.74
CA THR A 449 -4.72 30.51 -18.64
C THR A 449 -4.16 29.54 -19.67
N ALA A 450 -4.40 28.26 -19.45
CA ALA A 450 -4.20 27.22 -20.45
C ALA A 450 -5.46 26.37 -20.59
N ILE A 451 -5.67 25.79 -21.75
CA ILE A 451 -6.75 24.83 -22.01
C ILE A 451 -6.09 23.52 -22.36
N CYS A 452 -6.26 22.52 -21.50
CA CYS A 452 -5.76 21.17 -21.70
C CYS A 452 -6.95 20.25 -21.97
N GLY A 453 -6.89 19.49 -23.05
CA GLY A 453 -7.94 18.54 -23.38
C GLY A 453 -7.42 17.50 -24.36
N GLY A 454 -7.81 16.25 -24.15
CA GLY A 454 -7.39 15.13 -24.99
C GLY A 454 -7.78 13.80 -24.42
N ASN A 455 -7.36 12.76 -25.11
CA ASN A 455 -7.54 11.38 -24.70
C ASN A 455 -6.21 10.82 -24.21
N LEU A 456 -6.24 10.10 -23.09
CA LEU A 456 -5.10 9.37 -22.53
C LEU A 456 -5.31 7.88 -22.72
N LEU A 457 -4.22 7.14 -22.73
CA LEU A 457 -4.24 5.69 -22.69
C LEU A 457 -4.26 5.19 -21.23
N GLY A 458 -4.90 4.04 -21.02
CA GLY A 458 -5.04 3.46 -19.67
C GLY A 458 -6.03 4.23 -18.79
N ASP A 459 -6.13 3.83 -17.52
CA ASP A 459 -6.99 4.46 -16.53
C ASP A 459 -6.21 5.46 -15.67
N PRO A 460 -6.84 6.55 -15.15
CA PRO A 460 -6.18 7.43 -14.18
C PRO A 460 -5.77 6.61 -12.97
N LEU A 461 -4.50 6.65 -12.60
CA LEU A 461 -4.02 5.97 -11.42
C LEU A 461 -4.41 6.80 -10.18
N ILE A 462 -5.36 6.30 -9.39
CA ILE A 462 -5.73 6.95 -8.12
C ILE A 462 -4.51 6.95 -7.19
N GLY A 463 -4.20 8.11 -6.61
CA GLY A 463 -2.95 8.35 -5.89
C GLY A 463 -1.79 8.78 -6.80
N GLY A 464 -1.93 8.66 -8.11
CA GLY A 464 -0.98 9.21 -9.08
C GLY A 464 -1.09 10.73 -9.16
N VAL A 465 -0.32 11.35 -10.07
CA VAL A 465 -0.17 12.79 -10.16
C VAL A 465 -0.63 13.32 -11.52
N ALA A 466 -1.35 14.44 -11.50
CA ALA A 466 -1.50 15.34 -12.63
C ALA A 466 -0.57 16.53 -12.45
N THR A 467 0.34 16.76 -13.39
CA THR A 467 1.31 17.86 -13.36
C THR A 467 1.09 18.78 -14.55
N LEU A 468 0.93 20.05 -14.29
CA LEU A 468 1.03 21.08 -15.35
C LEU A 468 2.48 21.55 -15.42
N ALA A 469 3.12 21.34 -16.56
CA ALA A 469 4.45 21.88 -16.89
C ALA A 469 4.29 23.03 -17.88
N VAL A 470 4.97 24.13 -17.63
CA VAL A 470 5.02 25.31 -18.51
C VAL A 470 6.46 25.56 -18.90
N ASP A 471 6.72 25.69 -20.21
CA ASP A 471 8.06 25.82 -20.78
C ASP A 471 9.05 24.78 -20.23
N GLY A 472 8.57 23.55 -20.05
CA GLY A 472 9.33 22.40 -19.56
C GLY A 472 9.50 22.32 -18.04
N ALA A 473 9.06 23.31 -17.27
CA ALA A 473 9.14 23.29 -15.80
C ALA A 473 7.77 23.01 -15.16
N PRO A 474 7.68 22.17 -14.13
CA PRO A 474 6.43 21.95 -13.40
C PRO A 474 6.04 23.22 -12.64
N VAL A 475 4.79 23.68 -12.86
CA VAL A 475 4.26 24.90 -12.23
C VAL A 475 3.06 24.63 -11.31
N ALA A 476 2.37 23.51 -11.50
CA ALA A 476 1.30 23.09 -10.60
C ALA A 476 1.15 21.56 -10.62
N ARG A 477 0.72 21.00 -9.51
CA ARG A 477 0.48 19.57 -9.34
C ARG A 477 -0.77 19.31 -8.53
N GLY A 478 -1.35 18.15 -8.76
CA GLY A 478 -2.46 17.63 -7.98
C GLY A 478 -2.46 16.11 -7.97
N THR A 479 -2.83 15.54 -6.83
CA THR A 479 -3.04 14.10 -6.73
C THR A 479 -4.36 13.71 -7.38
N ILE A 480 -4.34 12.60 -8.11
CA ILE A 480 -5.54 12.05 -8.75
C ILE A 480 -6.37 11.34 -7.69
N VAL A 481 -7.57 11.83 -7.46
CA VAL A 481 -8.56 11.23 -6.55
C VAL A 481 -9.78 10.78 -7.32
N ALA A 482 -10.50 9.81 -6.79
CA ALA A 482 -11.80 9.43 -7.34
C ALA A 482 -12.76 10.62 -7.28
N GLY A 483 -13.43 10.92 -8.40
CA GLY A 483 -14.47 11.92 -8.41
C GLY A 483 -15.69 11.43 -7.64
N SER A 484 -16.25 12.26 -6.77
CA SER A 484 -17.60 12.02 -6.26
C SER A 484 -18.54 12.15 -7.48
N GLY A 485 -19.14 11.06 -7.91
CA GLY A 485 -20.21 11.12 -8.89
C GLY A 485 -21.29 12.06 -8.38
N SER A 486 -21.49 13.19 -9.08
CA SER A 486 -22.63 14.07 -8.89
C SER A 486 -23.83 13.52 -9.63
#